data_1533fed3c30ba38b43fadf2ab9552715
#
_entry.id   1533fed3c30ba38b43fadf2ab9552715
#
_cell.length_a   1.000
_cell.length_b   1.000
_cell.length_c   1.000
_cell.angle_alpha   90.00
_cell.angle_beta   90.00
_cell.angle_gamma   90.00
#
_symmetry.space_group_name_H-M   'P 1'
#
loop_
_entity.id
_entity.type
_entity.pdbx_description
1 polymer ?
#
loop_
_entity_poly.entity_id
_entity_poly.type
_entity_poly.pdbx_seq_one_letter_code
_entity_poly.pdbx_strand_id
1 'polypeptide(L)'
;EAMVEKLGGPEALLEFARKAKARNVLIIQENADAAKIACGTGGRVWNMALPGNASDADSEFGVQMAATLVSEARNVAVSDDASVSLLTMARRVAATDVTVFINGPTGTGKEVLARFGHNISTRGEQPFVAVNCAAIPENMLEAILFGHEKGAFTGASSANKGIFRAADGGTLLLDEISEMPMSLQAKLLRVLQEKAVTPIGAHQDIAVDVRVLATSNRDMISEIRDGKFREDLYYRLNVFPLTTLHLSARRADIIPISTVLLKRHCENKDQIPWLSSEALQ
;
A
#
# COMPACT_ATOMS: atom_id res chain seq x y z
N GLU A 1 28.30 12.58 -13.97
CA GLU A 1 29.78 12.82 -14.03
C GLU A 1 30.12 14.28 -13.82
N ALA A 2 29.66 15.22 -14.64
CA ALA A 2 29.99 16.64 -14.56
C ALA A 2 29.78 17.28 -13.16
N MET A 3 28.80 16.82 -12.39
CA MET A 3 28.54 17.32 -11.06
C MET A 3 29.50 16.68 -10.02
N VAL A 4 29.84 15.41 -10.20
CA VAL A 4 30.80 14.68 -9.35
C VAL A 4 32.18 15.27 -9.51
N GLU A 5 32.61 15.58 -10.73
CA GLU A 5 33.89 16.24 -11.02
C GLU A 5 33.97 17.65 -10.44
N LYS A 6 32.88 18.46 -10.59
CA LYS A 6 32.79 19.82 -10.00
C LYS A 6 32.84 19.83 -8.48
N LEU A 7 32.41 18.77 -7.83
CA LEU A 7 32.43 18.61 -6.36
C LEU A 7 33.75 18.00 -5.84
N GLY A 8 34.68 17.61 -6.72
CA GLY A 8 35.96 17.04 -6.32
C GLY A 8 35.94 15.52 -6.12
N GLY A 9 35.00 14.84 -6.79
CA GLY A 9 34.89 13.38 -6.82
C GLY A 9 33.80 12.78 -5.95
N PRO A 10 33.62 11.43 -5.96
CA PRO A 10 32.55 10.73 -5.27
C PRO A 10 32.51 10.96 -3.76
N GLU A 11 33.64 11.06 -3.11
CA GLU A 11 33.76 11.29 -1.65
C GLU A 11 33.20 12.66 -1.25
N ALA A 12 33.54 13.70 -2.02
CA ALA A 12 33.03 15.05 -1.79
C ALA A 12 31.51 15.14 -2.04
N LEU A 13 30.97 14.41 -3.02
CA LEU A 13 29.54 14.29 -3.24
C LEU A 13 28.84 13.64 -2.04
N LEU A 14 29.43 12.59 -1.47
CA LEU A 14 28.86 11.91 -0.29
C LEU A 14 28.88 12.81 0.96
N GLU A 15 29.96 13.60 1.13
CA GLU A 15 30.03 14.59 2.21
C GLU A 15 28.96 15.68 2.04
N PHE A 16 28.79 16.18 0.82
CA PHE A 16 27.72 17.12 0.50
C PHE A 16 26.33 16.54 0.78
N ALA A 17 26.08 15.31 0.34
CA ALA A 17 24.81 14.61 0.58
C ALA A 17 24.54 14.42 2.09
N ARG A 18 25.56 14.10 2.88
CA ARG A 18 25.45 14.04 4.36
C ARG A 18 25.09 15.40 4.97
N LYS A 19 25.73 16.47 4.53
CA LYS A 19 25.42 17.86 4.97
C LYS A 19 23.99 18.25 4.59
N ALA A 20 23.54 17.85 3.40
CA ALA A 20 22.17 18.06 2.91
C ALA A 20 21.13 17.11 3.52
N LYS A 21 21.53 16.17 4.40
CA LYS A 21 20.66 15.13 4.99
C LYS A 21 19.95 14.27 3.95
N ALA A 22 20.56 14.08 2.78
CA ALA A 22 20.01 13.22 1.73
C ALA A 22 19.96 11.75 2.22
N ARG A 23 18.83 11.08 2.02
CA ARG A 23 18.63 9.68 2.43
C ARG A 23 19.29 8.73 1.45
N ASN A 24 19.15 8.98 0.15
CA ASN A 24 19.74 8.19 -0.92
C ASN A 24 20.51 9.11 -1.87
N VAL A 25 21.57 8.58 -2.47
CA VAL A 25 22.37 9.26 -3.49
C VAL A 25 22.40 8.36 -4.72
N LEU A 26 22.15 8.93 -5.88
CA LEU A 26 22.26 8.25 -7.17
C LEU A 26 23.37 8.93 -7.99
N ILE A 27 24.33 8.14 -8.44
CA ILE A 27 25.38 8.54 -9.36
C ILE A 27 25.05 7.91 -10.71
N ILE A 28 24.86 8.77 -11.72
CA ILE A 28 24.55 8.33 -13.10
C ILE A 28 25.82 8.51 -13.94
N GLN A 29 26.25 7.43 -14.58
CA GLN A 29 27.30 7.41 -15.60
C GLN A 29 26.61 7.29 -16.96
N GLU A 30 26.80 8.29 -17.79
CA GLU A 30 26.32 8.30 -19.18
C GLU A 30 27.40 7.71 -20.13
N ASN A 31 26.96 7.26 -21.31
CA ASN A 31 27.82 6.70 -22.35
C ASN A 31 28.65 5.48 -21.89
N ALA A 32 28.08 4.64 -21.05
CA ALA A 32 28.68 3.38 -20.66
C ALA A 32 28.54 2.32 -21.79
N ASP A 33 29.36 1.28 -21.74
CA ASP A 33 29.28 0.17 -22.70
C ASP A 33 28.01 -0.67 -22.54
N ALA A 34 27.49 -0.75 -21.31
CA ALA A 34 26.29 -1.51 -20.97
C ALA A 34 25.53 -0.88 -19.81
N ALA A 35 24.22 -1.11 -19.79
CA ALA A 35 23.38 -0.70 -18.67
C ALA A 35 23.71 -1.54 -17.42
N LYS A 36 23.90 -0.86 -16.28
CA LYS A 36 24.20 -1.51 -15.02
C LYS A 36 23.64 -0.71 -13.84
N ILE A 37 23.11 -1.41 -12.85
CA ILE A 37 22.67 -0.83 -11.59
C ILE A 37 23.37 -1.57 -10.46
N ALA A 38 24.02 -0.84 -9.57
CA ALA A 38 24.70 -1.40 -8.42
C ALA A 38 24.47 -0.53 -7.17
N CYS A 39 24.35 -1.19 -6.01
CA CYS A 39 24.29 -0.52 -4.73
C CYS A 39 25.69 -0.47 -4.12
N GLY A 40 26.15 0.72 -3.77
CA GLY A 40 27.41 0.88 -3.07
C GLY A 40 27.32 0.54 -1.59
N THR A 41 28.48 0.56 -0.94
CA THR A 41 28.61 0.24 0.47
C THR A 41 27.68 1.06 1.36
N GLY A 42 26.92 0.39 2.23
CA GLY A 42 25.97 1.03 3.16
C GLY A 42 24.53 1.18 2.64
N GLY A 43 24.21 0.68 1.43
CA GLY A 43 22.83 0.56 0.94
C GLY A 43 22.12 1.87 0.56
N ARG A 44 22.85 3.00 0.55
CA ARG A 44 22.29 4.35 0.30
C ARG A 44 22.83 5.02 -0.95
N VAL A 45 23.92 4.51 -1.51
CA VAL A 45 24.54 5.04 -2.73
C VAL A 45 24.27 4.08 -3.86
N TRP A 46 23.62 4.58 -4.89
CA TRP A 46 23.30 3.82 -6.08
C TRP A 46 24.14 4.32 -7.25
N ASN A 47 24.72 3.41 -8.00
CA ASN A 47 25.42 3.69 -9.24
C ASN A 47 24.59 3.13 -10.40
N MET A 48 24.28 3.96 -11.36
CA MET A 48 23.55 3.57 -12.56
C MET A 48 24.34 3.99 -13.79
N ALA A 49 24.69 3.02 -14.63
CA ALA A 49 25.34 3.24 -15.91
C ALA A 49 24.31 3.15 -17.03
N LEU A 50 24.29 4.15 -17.91
CA LEU A 50 23.40 4.23 -19.07
C LEU A 50 24.24 4.10 -20.34
N PRO A 51 23.87 3.20 -21.29
CA PRO A 51 24.57 3.08 -22.56
C PRO A 51 24.38 4.32 -23.44
N GLY A 52 25.43 4.70 -24.19
CA GLY A 52 25.38 5.87 -25.06
C GLY A 52 24.42 5.74 -26.26
N ASN A 53 24.02 4.51 -26.60
CA ASN A 53 23.08 4.18 -27.65
C ASN A 53 21.73 3.67 -27.13
N ALA A 54 21.35 4.13 -25.92
CA ALA A 54 20.07 3.74 -25.32
C ALA A 54 18.88 4.09 -26.22
N SER A 55 17.94 3.17 -26.36
CA SER A 55 16.65 3.44 -27.02
C SER A 55 15.77 4.36 -26.16
N ASP A 56 14.69 4.89 -26.74
CA ASP A 56 13.72 5.69 -25.97
C ASP A 56 13.14 4.88 -24.80
N ALA A 57 12.88 3.59 -25.01
CA ALA A 57 12.39 2.68 -23.98
C ALA A 57 13.41 2.44 -22.86
N ASP A 58 14.71 2.28 -23.20
CA ASP A 58 15.79 2.20 -22.21
C ASP A 58 15.92 3.48 -21.40
N SER A 59 15.75 4.62 -22.06
CA SER A 59 15.83 5.94 -21.41
C SER A 59 14.68 6.14 -20.45
N GLU A 60 13.46 5.78 -20.85
CA GLU A 60 12.27 5.84 -19.99
C GLU A 60 12.43 4.91 -18.78
N PHE A 61 12.84 3.66 -19.00
CA PHE A 61 13.11 2.71 -17.92
C PHE A 61 14.20 3.25 -16.98
N GLY A 62 15.28 3.81 -17.52
CA GLY A 62 16.36 4.41 -16.74
C GLY A 62 15.88 5.55 -15.82
N VAL A 63 15.05 6.46 -16.33
CA VAL A 63 14.46 7.55 -15.55
C VAL A 63 13.56 7.01 -14.44
N GLN A 64 12.69 6.05 -14.73
CA GLN A 64 11.79 5.44 -13.74
C GLN A 64 12.58 4.67 -12.68
N MET A 65 13.64 3.95 -13.08
CA MET A 65 14.53 3.25 -12.16
C MET A 65 15.28 4.25 -11.28
N ALA A 66 15.82 5.33 -11.83
CA ALA A 66 16.47 6.38 -11.06
C ALA A 66 15.53 6.97 -10.00
N ALA A 67 14.31 7.31 -10.38
CA ALA A 67 13.27 7.77 -9.46
C ALA A 67 12.99 6.74 -8.35
N THR A 68 12.89 5.45 -8.71
CA THR A 68 12.66 4.35 -7.77
C THR A 68 13.81 4.17 -6.78
N LEU A 69 15.07 4.29 -7.25
CA LEU A 69 16.26 4.12 -6.40
C LEU A 69 16.37 5.21 -5.34
N VAL A 70 16.01 6.45 -5.66
CA VAL A 70 16.07 7.59 -4.71
C VAL A 70 14.80 7.74 -3.87
N SER A 71 13.68 7.15 -4.31
CA SER A 71 12.40 7.25 -3.61
C SER A 71 12.38 6.45 -2.30
N GLU A 72 11.57 6.92 -1.36
CA GLU A 72 11.28 6.19 -0.13
C GLU A 72 10.42 4.94 -0.42
N ALA A 73 10.60 3.90 0.39
CA ALA A 73 9.86 2.65 0.26
C ALA A 73 8.33 2.79 0.45
N ARG A 74 7.88 3.92 1.02
CA ARG A 74 6.46 4.23 1.26
C ARG A 74 5.74 4.81 0.04
N ASN A 75 6.48 5.18 -1.02
CA ASN A 75 5.90 5.77 -2.22
C ASN A 75 5.31 4.71 -3.15
N VAL A 76 4.19 5.05 -3.78
CA VAL A 76 3.58 4.24 -4.84
C VAL A 76 4.11 4.75 -6.18
N ALA A 77 4.64 3.84 -6.99
CA ALA A 77 5.14 4.16 -8.32
C ALA A 77 3.96 4.22 -9.29
N VAL A 78 3.77 5.36 -9.94
CA VAL A 78 2.74 5.60 -10.94
C VAL A 78 3.25 6.58 -11.98
N SER A 79 2.74 6.47 -13.21
CA SER A 79 3.04 7.36 -14.32
C SER A 79 1.77 7.70 -15.11
N ASP A 80 0.76 6.84 -15.06
CA ASP A 80 -0.51 7.03 -15.76
C ASP A 80 -1.35 8.13 -15.09
N ASP A 81 -1.95 9.02 -15.91
CA ASP A 81 -2.75 10.15 -15.43
C ASP A 81 -3.93 9.73 -14.54
N ALA A 82 -4.56 8.59 -14.84
CA ALA A 82 -5.64 8.05 -14.03
C ALA A 82 -5.13 7.65 -12.64
N SER A 83 -3.95 7.03 -12.57
CA SER A 83 -3.31 6.65 -11.30
C SER A 83 -2.81 7.86 -10.51
N VAL A 84 -2.25 8.86 -11.18
CA VAL A 84 -1.85 10.14 -10.56
C VAL A 84 -3.06 10.85 -9.96
N SER A 85 -4.18 10.90 -10.70
CA SER A 85 -5.44 11.47 -10.23
C SER A 85 -5.98 10.72 -9.02
N LEU A 86 -5.97 9.37 -9.06
CA LEU A 86 -6.39 8.52 -7.95
C LEU A 86 -5.56 8.76 -6.68
N LEU A 87 -4.22 8.81 -6.81
CA LEU A 87 -3.34 9.11 -5.68
C LEU A 87 -3.53 10.53 -5.14
N THR A 88 -3.84 11.49 -6.02
CA THR A 88 -4.17 12.86 -5.60
C THR A 88 -5.44 12.90 -4.76
N MET A 89 -6.49 12.16 -5.15
CA MET A 89 -7.72 11.99 -4.35
C MET A 89 -7.42 11.28 -3.02
N ALA A 90 -6.64 10.19 -3.06
CA ALA A 90 -6.22 9.48 -1.85
C ALA A 90 -5.46 10.39 -0.87
N ARG A 91 -4.58 11.28 -1.36
CA ARG A 91 -3.88 12.27 -0.53
C ARG A 91 -4.83 13.25 0.15
N ARG A 92 -5.82 13.75 -0.59
CA ARG A 92 -6.81 14.70 -0.03
C ARG A 92 -7.61 14.06 1.11
N VAL A 93 -8.08 12.83 0.91
CA VAL A 93 -8.89 12.14 1.93
C VAL A 93 -8.03 11.60 3.09
N ALA A 94 -6.74 11.36 2.87
CA ALA A 94 -5.83 10.91 3.93
C ALA A 94 -5.68 11.91 5.09
N ALA A 95 -5.88 13.20 4.81
CA ALA A 95 -5.87 14.25 5.84
C ALA A 95 -7.10 14.21 6.76
N THR A 96 -8.08 13.37 6.48
CA THR A 96 -9.33 13.23 7.23
C THR A 96 -9.46 11.83 7.81
N ASP A 97 -10.30 11.65 8.84
CA ASP A 97 -10.58 10.35 9.45
C ASP A 97 -11.84 9.66 8.86
N VAL A 98 -12.29 10.10 7.69
CA VAL A 98 -13.44 9.47 7.02
C VAL A 98 -13.11 8.05 6.55
N THR A 99 -14.13 7.22 6.51
CA THR A 99 -14.04 5.88 5.93
C THR A 99 -13.82 5.98 4.43
N VAL A 100 -12.90 5.18 3.91
CA VAL A 100 -12.60 5.10 2.47
C VAL A 100 -12.95 3.72 1.96
N PHE A 101 -13.73 3.67 0.89
CA PHE A 101 -14.08 2.44 0.20
C PHE A 101 -13.31 2.33 -1.11
N ILE A 102 -12.48 1.30 -1.26
CA ILE A 102 -11.65 1.09 -2.44
C ILE A 102 -12.25 -0.06 -3.24
N ASN A 103 -12.88 0.25 -4.36
CA ASN A 103 -13.42 -0.75 -5.27
C ASN A 103 -12.48 -0.97 -6.46
N GLY A 104 -12.52 -2.18 -7.02
CA GLY A 104 -11.81 -2.52 -8.25
C GLY A 104 -11.45 -3.99 -8.35
N PRO A 105 -11.13 -4.43 -9.57
CA PRO A 105 -10.85 -5.84 -9.83
C PRO A 105 -9.72 -6.42 -8.96
N THR A 106 -9.68 -7.75 -8.87
CA THR A 106 -8.59 -8.44 -8.15
C THR A 106 -7.25 -8.13 -8.80
N GLY A 107 -6.20 -7.97 -7.98
CA GLY A 107 -4.84 -7.70 -8.45
C GLY A 107 -4.55 -6.25 -8.87
N THR A 108 -5.50 -5.32 -8.72
CA THR A 108 -5.31 -3.91 -9.13
C THR A 108 -4.56 -3.05 -8.13
N GLY A 109 -4.17 -3.60 -6.97
CA GLY A 109 -3.39 -2.88 -5.96
C GLY A 109 -4.23 -2.14 -4.92
N LYS A 110 -5.47 -2.60 -4.62
CA LYS A 110 -6.35 -2.01 -3.59
C LYS A 110 -5.65 -1.89 -2.23
N GLU A 111 -4.98 -2.96 -1.78
CA GLU A 111 -4.23 -2.94 -0.51
C GLU A 111 -3.04 -1.95 -0.54
N VAL A 112 -2.35 -1.84 -1.69
CA VAL A 112 -1.26 -0.87 -1.86
C VAL A 112 -1.78 0.55 -1.70
N LEU A 113 -2.93 0.87 -2.31
CA LEU A 113 -3.59 2.16 -2.19
C LEU A 113 -4.06 2.45 -0.76
N ALA A 114 -4.62 1.45 -0.06
CA ALA A 114 -5.02 1.57 1.34
C ALA A 114 -3.82 1.87 2.25
N ARG A 115 -2.72 1.13 2.07
CA ARG A 115 -1.47 1.30 2.82
C ARG A 115 -0.82 2.67 2.53
N PHE A 116 -0.86 3.11 1.27
CA PHE A 116 -0.43 4.46 0.91
C PHE A 116 -1.27 5.52 1.63
N GLY A 117 -2.61 5.42 1.59
CA GLY A 117 -3.51 6.35 2.28
C GLY A 117 -3.28 6.41 3.79
N HIS A 118 -2.96 5.27 4.43
CA HIS A 118 -2.56 5.23 5.83
C HIS A 118 -1.23 5.96 6.06
N ASN A 119 -0.19 5.61 5.31
CA ASN A 119 1.17 6.14 5.50
C ASN A 119 1.27 7.66 5.41
N ILE A 120 0.41 8.28 4.59
CA ILE A 120 0.39 9.75 4.41
C ILE A 120 -0.65 10.46 5.27
N SER A 121 -1.41 9.72 6.10
CA SER A 121 -2.42 10.27 7.00
C SER A 121 -1.81 10.77 8.31
N THR A 122 -2.62 11.45 9.12
CA THR A 122 -2.27 11.83 10.49
C THR A 122 -1.96 10.63 11.39
N ARG A 123 -2.42 9.44 11.00
CA ARG A 123 -2.21 8.16 11.67
C ARG A 123 -1.08 7.31 11.06
N GLY A 124 -0.26 7.88 10.17
CA GLY A 124 0.75 7.13 9.39
C GLY A 124 1.85 6.44 10.20
N GLU A 125 2.08 6.87 11.44
CA GLU A 125 3.01 6.22 12.38
C GLU A 125 2.29 5.33 13.43
N GLN A 126 0.96 5.26 13.35
CA GLN A 126 0.13 4.45 14.22
C GLN A 126 -0.08 3.04 13.62
N PRO A 127 -0.66 2.08 14.37
CA PRO A 127 -0.89 0.73 13.87
C PRO A 127 -1.69 0.71 12.55
N PHE A 128 -1.26 -0.09 11.60
CA PHE A 128 -2.01 -0.48 10.41
C PHE A 128 -2.31 -1.97 10.48
N VAL A 129 -3.55 -2.33 10.75
CA VAL A 129 -3.99 -3.72 10.82
C VAL A 129 -4.84 -4.03 9.59
N ALA A 130 -4.48 -5.10 8.87
CA ALA A 130 -5.23 -5.55 7.72
C ALA A 130 -5.80 -6.95 7.97
N VAL A 131 -7.04 -7.16 7.57
CA VAL A 131 -7.69 -8.46 7.60
C VAL A 131 -8.37 -8.71 6.26
N ASN A 132 -8.15 -9.90 5.70
CA ASN A 132 -8.86 -10.35 4.50
C ASN A 132 -10.06 -11.20 4.94
N CYS A 133 -11.27 -10.68 4.69
CA CYS A 133 -12.52 -11.35 5.10
C CYS A 133 -12.76 -12.66 4.35
N ALA A 134 -12.20 -12.81 3.13
CA ALA A 134 -12.32 -14.04 2.35
C ALA A 134 -11.38 -15.17 2.83
N ALA A 135 -10.29 -14.83 3.51
CA ALA A 135 -9.27 -15.80 3.92
C ALA A 135 -9.56 -16.49 5.25
N ILE A 136 -10.56 -16.00 6.00
CA ILE A 136 -10.85 -16.47 7.36
C ILE A 136 -12.21 -17.16 7.39
N PRO A 137 -12.32 -18.40 7.93
CA PRO A 137 -13.61 -19.07 8.13
C PRO A 137 -14.56 -18.23 9.00
N GLU A 138 -15.85 -18.24 8.67
CA GLU A 138 -16.89 -17.43 9.31
C GLU A 138 -16.87 -17.54 10.85
N ASN A 139 -16.77 -18.77 11.37
CA ASN A 139 -16.76 -19.05 12.81
C ASN A 139 -15.55 -18.46 13.55
N MET A 140 -14.46 -18.16 12.84
CA MET A 140 -13.26 -17.55 13.42
C MET A 140 -13.22 -16.03 13.21
N LEU A 141 -13.85 -15.53 12.13
CA LEU A 141 -13.80 -14.13 11.74
C LEU A 141 -14.36 -13.22 12.84
N GLU A 142 -15.44 -13.63 13.50
CA GLU A 142 -16.02 -12.87 14.60
C GLU A 142 -15.04 -12.69 15.76
N ALA A 143 -14.44 -13.79 16.23
CA ALA A 143 -13.48 -13.77 17.33
C ALA A 143 -12.22 -12.97 17.00
N ILE A 144 -11.79 -13.04 15.73
CA ILE A 144 -10.63 -12.26 15.25
C ILE A 144 -10.96 -10.76 15.18
N LEU A 145 -12.13 -10.38 14.67
CA LEU A 145 -12.52 -8.99 14.52
C LEU A 145 -12.76 -8.32 15.90
N PHE A 146 -13.64 -8.89 16.71
CA PHE A 146 -14.15 -8.24 17.90
C PHE A 146 -13.47 -8.71 19.20
N GLY A 147 -12.74 -9.84 19.13
CA GLY A 147 -12.12 -10.46 20.29
C GLY A 147 -13.10 -11.30 21.11
N HIS A 148 -12.60 -11.95 22.15
CA HIS A 148 -13.40 -12.79 23.02
C HIS A 148 -12.80 -12.87 24.43
N GLU A 149 -13.67 -13.12 25.41
CA GLU A 149 -13.26 -13.45 26.77
C GLU A 149 -12.84 -14.92 26.87
N LYS A 150 -12.08 -15.24 27.90
CA LYS A 150 -11.73 -16.63 28.21
C LYS A 150 -13.00 -17.43 28.50
N GLY A 151 -13.16 -18.58 27.83
CA GLY A 151 -14.33 -19.45 28.01
C GLY A 151 -15.57 -19.02 27.21
N ALA A 152 -15.49 -18.01 26.35
CA ALA A 152 -16.62 -17.51 25.57
C ALA A 152 -17.21 -18.55 24.58
N PHE A 153 -16.42 -19.51 24.15
CA PHE A 153 -16.82 -20.64 23.29
C PHE A 153 -15.86 -21.83 23.48
N THR A 154 -16.22 -22.99 22.94
CA THR A 154 -15.39 -24.20 22.99
C THR A 154 -14.06 -23.94 22.26
N GLY A 155 -12.94 -23.99 23.02
CA GLY A 155 -11.60 -23.68 22.50
C GLY A 155 -11.08 -22.28 22.89
N ALA A 156 -11.87 -21.42 23.52
CA ALA A 156 -11.43 -20.11 24.02
C ALA A 156 -10.63 -20.26 25.34
N SER A 157 -9.44 -20.86 25.27
CA SER A 157 -8.58 -21.12 26.44
C SER A 157 -7.98 -19.87 27.07
N SER A 158 -7.83 -18.79 26.27
CA SER A 158 -7.36 -17.47 26.72
C SER A 158 -8.24 -16.39 26.12
N ALA A 159 -8.24 -15.18 26.70
CA ALA A 159 -8.90 -14.02 26.09
C ALA A 159 -8.10 -13.50 24.89
N ASN A 160 -8.79 -12.93 23.89
CA ASN A 160 -8.18 -12.28 22.73
C ASN A 160 -8.75 -10.87 22.57
N LYS A 161 -7.88 -9.89 22.36
CA LYS A 161 -8.30 -8.49 22.18
C LYS A 161 -9.09 -8.24 20.91
N GLY A 162 -8.86 -9.03 19.84
CA GLY A 162 -9.39 -8.76 18.52
C GLY A 162 -8.68 -7.61 17.78
N ILE A 163 -8.89 -7.55 16.48
CA ILE A 163 -8.16 -6.61 15.62
C ILE A 163 -8.66 -5.17 15.73
N PHE A 164 -9.93 -4.92 16.09
CA PHE A 164 -10.39 -3.55 16.35
C PHE A 164 -9.60 -2.90 17.48
N ARG A 165 -9.38 -3.61 18.58
CA ARG A 165 -8.55 -3.10 19.69
C ARG A 165 -7.05 -3.10 19.37
N ALA A 166 -6.60 -3.98 18.47
CA ALA A 166 -5.22 -3.96 17.99
C ALA A 166 -4.93 -2.78 17.07
N ALA A 167 -5.95 -2.27 16.38
CA ALA A 167 -5.88 -1.11 15.49
C ALA A 167 -6.21 0.22 16.19
N ASP A 168 -6.45 0.20 17.49
CA ASP A 168 -6.85 1.40 18.26
C ASP A 168 -5.82 2.54 18.11
N GLY A 169 -6.29 3.75 17.89
CA GLY A 169 -5.49 4.92 17.50
C GLY A 169 -5.00 4.93 16.06
N GLY A 170 -5.13 3.81 15.32
CA GLY A 170 -4.59 3.59 13.99
C GLY A 170 -5.63 3.42 12.88
N THR A 171 -5.32 2.50 11.96
CA THR A 171 -6.15 2.21 10.79
C THR A 171 -6.40 0.71 10.65
N LEU A 172 -7.65 0.32 10.41
CA LEU A 172 -8.07 -1.03 10.09
C LEU A 172 -8.44 -1.12 8.62
N LEU A 173 -7.81 -2.03 7.88
CA LEU A 173 -8.19 -2.40 6.53
C LEU A 173 -9.03 -3.68 6.56
N LEU A 174 -10.27 -3.59 6.09
CA LEU A 174 -11.16 -4.72 5.84
C LEU A 174 -11.09 -5.06 4.34
N ASP A 175 -10.23 -6.00 4.00
CA ASP A 175 -10.02 -6.42 2.62
C ASP A 175 -11.08 -7.45 2.22
N GLU A 176 -11.61 -7.34 0.99
CA GLU A 176 -12.69 -8.16 0.44
C GLU A 176 -13.92 -8.20 1.36
N ILE A 177 -14.40 -7.00 1.75
CA ILE A 177 -15.53 -6.84 2.72
C ILE A 177 -16.83 -7.50 2.23
N SER A 178 -17.01 -7.67 0.92
CA SER A 178 -18.16 -8.36 0.31
C SER A 178 -18.27 -9.82 0.73
N GLU A 179 -17.17 -10.44 1.21
CA GLU A 179 -17.17 -11.82 1.68
C GLU A 179 -17.57 -11.96 3.16
N MET A 180 -17.82 -10.84 3.85
CA MET A 180 -18.20 -10.86 5.26
C MET A 180 -19.63 -11.41 5.43
N PRO A 181 -19.85 -12.42 6.31
CA PRO A 181 -21.18 -12.94 6.59
C PRO A 181 -22.17 -11.87 7.09
N MET A 182 -23.43 -11.99 6.71
CA MET A 182 -24.49 -11.04 7.06
C MET A 182 -24.64 -10.80 8.58
N SER A 183 -24.42 -11.85 9.38
CA SER A 183 -24.42 -11.78 10.85
C SER A 183 -23.36 -10.82 11.38
N LEU A 184 -22.16 -10.82 10.77
CA LEU A 184 -21.05 -9.98 11.17
C LEU A 184 -21.14 -8.56 10.61
N GLN A 185 -21.80 -8.39 9.46
CA GLN A 185 -22.07 -7.06 8.89
C GLN A 185 -22.90 -6.19 9.85
N ALA A 186 -23.90 -6.78 10.53
CA ALA A 186 -24.69 -6.05 11.55
C ALA A 186 -23.84 -5.61 12.75
N LYS A 187 -22.95 -6.49 13.21
CA LYS A 187 -22.02 -6.16 14.32
C LYS A 187 -21.01 -5.09 13.90
N LEU A 188 -20.47 -5.20 12.68
CA LEU A 188 -19.56 -4.20 12.13
C LEU A 188 -20.24 -2.82 12.05
N LEU A 189 -21.47 -2.75 11.55
CA LEU A 189 -22.21 -1.50 11.49
C LEU A 189 -22.33 -0.84 12.87
N ARG A 190 -22.65 -1.64 13.90
CA ARG A 190 -22.73 -1.15 15.27
C ARG A 190 -21.39 -0.56 15.75
N VAL A 191 -20.27 -1.26 15.50
CA VAL A 191 -18.93 -0.74 15.86
C VAL A 191 -18.62 0.57 15.16
N LEU A 192 -18.96 0.70 13.86
CA LEU A 192 -18.74 1.93 13.08
C LEU A 192 -19.59 3.12 13.56
N GLN A 193 -20.77 2.84 14.13
CA GLN A 193 -21.70 3.87 14.66
C GLN A 193 -21.32 4.30 16.08
N GLU A 194 -21.08 3.33 16.95
CA GLU A 194 -20.87 3.55 18.39
C GLU A 194 -19.41 3.80 18.75
N LYS A 195 -18.48 3.53 17.82
CA LYS A 195 -17.03 3.56 18.07
C LYS A 195 -16.63 2.72 19.31
N ALA A 196 -17.27 1.60 19.45
CA ALA A 196 -17.03 0.66 20.53
C ALA A 196 -17.21 -0.77 20.06
N VAL A 197 -16.52 -1.70 20.67
CA VAL A 197 -16.55 -3.13 20.38
C VAL A 197 -16.95 -3.91 21.62
N THR A 198 -17.87 -4.87 21.45
CA THR A 198 -18.25 -5.83 22.48
C THR A 198 -17.57 -7.16 22.20
N PRO A 199 -16.58 -7.62 22.98
CA PRO A 199 -15.98 -8.94 22.80
C PRO A 199 -17.00 -10.06 23.01
N ILE A 200 -16.79 -11.19 22.33
CA ILE A 200 -17.65 -12.37 22.53
C ILE A 200 -17.57 -12.80 24.01
N GLY A 201 -18.72 -12.98 24.65
CA GLY A 201 -18.82 -13.34 26.08
C GLY A 201 -18.68 -12.17 27.04
N ALA A 202 -18.43 -10.96 26.56
CA ALA A 202 -18.44 -9.75 27.37
C ALA A 202 -19.82 -9.06 27.35
N HIS A 203 -20.12 -8.30 28.43
CA HIS A 203 -21.32 -7.48 28.53
C HIS A 203 -21.03 -5.97 28.45
N GLN A 204 -19.77 -5.59 28.41
CA GLN A 204 -19.34 -4.20 28.38
C GLN A 204 -18.75 -3.86 27.01
N ASP A 205 -19.13 -2.71 26.49
CA ASP A 205 -18.56 -2.13 25.30
C ASP A 205 -17.21 -1.48 25.64
N ILE A 206 -16.24 -1.67 24.75
CA ILE A 206 -14.90 -1.11 24.85
C ILE A 206 -14.76 -0.08 23.76
N ALA A 207 -14.56 1.18 24.12
CA ALA A 207 -14.36 2.26 23.14
C ALA A 207 -13.09 2.02 22.30
N VAL A 208 -13.19 2.33 21.01
CA VAL A 208 -12.07 2.23 20.06
C VAL A 208 -12.09 3.44 19.11
N ASP A 209 -10.92 3.99 18.84
CA ASP A 209 -10.73 5.05 17.86
C ASP A 209 -9.96 4.51 16.65
N VAL A 210 -10.68 3.96 15.68
CA VAL A 210 -10.09 3.31 14.50
C VAL A 210 -10.60 3.95 13.23
N ARG A 211 -9.67 4.37 12.37
CA ARG A 211 -10.01 4.72 10.99
C ARG A 211 -10.21 3.44 10.19
N VAL A 212 -11.35 3.31 9.50
CA VAL A 212 -11.65 2.12 8.70
C VAL A 212 -11.46 2.40 7.22
N LEU A 213 -10.74 1.52 6.56
CA LEU A 213 -10.65 1.40 5.11
C LEU A 213 -11.28 0.05 4.73
N ALA A 214 -12.07 0.02 3.66
CA ALA A 214 -12.68 -1.22 3.16
C ALA A 214 -12.37 -1.40 1.68
N THR A 215 -12.19 -2.65 1.24
CA THR A 215 -12.03 -2.97 -0.18
C THR A 215 -13.04 -3.99 -0.64
N SER A 216 -13.37 -3.96 -1.93
CA SER A 216 -14.12 -5.02 -2.60
C SER A 216 -13.71 -5.12 -4.06
N ASN A 217 -13.84 -6.33 -4.63
CA ASN A 217 -13.72 -6.58 -6.06
C ASN A 217 -15.07 -6.83 -6.72
N ARG A 218 -16.18 -6.76 -5.94
CA ARG A 218 -17.54 -7.02 -6.42
C ARG A 218 -18.30 -5.74 -6.70
N ASP A 219 -19.33 -5.84 -7.52
CA ASP A 219 -20.36 -4.81 -7.63
C ASP A 219 -21.24 -4.82 -6.39
N MET A 220 -20.98 -3.89 -5.48
CA MET A 220 -21.69 -3.81 -4.20
C MET A 220 -23.18 -3.56 -4.34
N ILE A 221 -23.62 -2.87 -5.41
CA ILE A 221 -25.05 -2.65 -5.67
C ILE A 221 -25.76 -3.96 -6.00
N SER A 222 -25.11 -4.82 -6.76
CA SER A 222 -25.60 -6.18 -7.03
C SER A 222 -25.61 -7.03 -5.76
N GLU A 223 -24.56 -6.99 -4.93
CA GLU A 223 -24.51 -7.72 -3.66
C GLU A 223 -25.63 -7.29 -2.69
N ILE A 224 -25.97 -6.00 -2.66
CA ILE A 224 -27.11 -5.47 -1.87
C ILE A 224 -28.44 -6.00 -2.43
N ARG A 225 -28.64 -5.92 -3.75
CA ARG A 225 -29.86 -6.40 -4.41
C ARG A 225 -30.09 -7.90 -4.17
N ASP A 226 -29.02 -8.67 -4.18
CA ASP A 226 -29.05 -10.11 -3.95
C ASP A 226 -29.20 -10.48 -2.46
N GLY A 227 -29.25 -9.50 -1.55
CA GLY A 227 -29.37 -9.71 -0.10
C GLY A 227 -28.11 -10.28 0.55
N LYS A 228 -26.95 -10.19 -0.11
CA LYS A 228 -25.66 -10.67 0.40
C LYS A 228 -24.90 -9.60 1.18
N PHE A 229 -25.24 -8.34 0.97
CA PHE A 229 -24.64 -7.22 1.69
C PHE A 229 -25.72 -6.24 2.16
N ARG A 230 -25.55 -5.70 3.38
CA ARG A 230 -26.49 -4.73 3.96
C ARG A 230 -26.29 -3.35 3.35
N GLU A 231 -27.36 -2.72 2.94
CA GLU A 231 -27.37 -1.39 2.36
C GLU A 231 -26.88 -0.31 3.35
N ASP A 232 -27.32 -0.41 4.62
CA ASP A 232 -26.95 0.54 5.68
C ASP A 232 -25.44 0.49 5.98
N LEU A 233 -24.84 -0.70 6.00
CA LEU A 233 -23.39 -0.87 6.16
C LEU A 233 -22.64 -0.31 4.95
N TYR A 234 -23.14 -0.57 3.72
CA TYR A 234 -22.49 -0.04 2.52
C TYR A 234 -22.37 1.48 2.56
N TYR A 235 -23.47 2.20 2.84
CA TYR A 235 -23.41 3.67 2.91
C TYR A 235 -22.54 4.18 4.07
N ARG A 236 -22.40 3.41 5.14
CA ARG A 236 -21.49 3.77 6.25
C ARG A 236 -20.03 3.58 5.88
N LEU A 237 -19.70 2.60 5.04
CA LEU A 237 -18.36 2.35 4.54
C LEU A 237 -17.99 3.23 3.35
N ASN A 238 -18.93 3.46 2.43
CA ASN A 238 -18.71 4.17 1.17
C ASN A 238 -18.86 5.70 1.32
N VAL A 239 -18.20 6.28 2.33
CA VAL A 239 -18.20 7.73 2.54
C VAL A 239 -17.31 8.43 1.51
N PHE A 240 -16.14 7.86 1.22
CA PHE A 240 -15.27 8.34 0.16
C PHE A 240 -14.86 7.17 -0.75
N PRO A 241 -15.47 7.08 -1.94
CA PRO A 241 -15.14 6.01 -2.89
C PRO A 241 -13.84 6.29 -3.66
N LEU A 242 -13.02 5.27 -3.80
CA LEU A 242 -11.88 5.23 -4.70
C LEU A 242 -12.00 4.00 -5.60
N THR A 243 -11.66 4.14 -6.88
CA THR A 243 -11.73 3.02 -7.84
C THR A 243 -10.38 2.76 -8.46
N THR A 244 -9.92 1.51 -8.36
CA THR A 244 -8.68 1.05 -9.02
C THR A 244 -8.98 0.38 -10.35
N LEU A 245 -8.10 0.57 -11.33
CA LEU A 245 -8.25 0.05 -12.69
C LEU A 245 -7.30 -1.14 -12.92
N HIS A 246 -7.65 -2.01 -13.86
CA HIS A 246 -6.71 -3.01 -14.38
C HIS A 246 -5.45 -2.35 -14.92
N LEU A 247 -4.31 -3.03 -14.83
CA LEU A 247 -3.04 -2.52 -15.35
C LEU A 247 -3.08 -2.28 -16.87
N SER A 248 -3.86 -3.07 -17.61
CA SER A 248 -4.11 -2.88 -19.03
C SER A 248 -4.76 -1.53 -19.40
N ALA A 249 -5.51 -0.92 -18.47
CA ALA A 249 -6.15 0.40 -18.63
C ALA A 249 -5.26 1.57 -18.15
N ARG A 250 -4.08 1.25 -17.58
CA ARG A 250 -3.09 2.22 -17.10
C ARG A 250 -1.68 1.75 -17.44
N ARG A 251 -1.44 1.56 -18.73
CA ARG A 251 -0.20 0.94 -19.24
C ARG A 251 1.06 1.70 -18.88
N ALA A 252 0.99 3.03 -18.77
CA ALA A 252 2.12 3.84 -18.36
C ALA A 252 2.65 3.50 -16.94
N ASP A 253 1.87 2.82 -16.11
CA ASP A 253 2.30 2.34 -14.79
C ASP A 253 3.14 1.06 -14.84
N ILE A 254 3.21 0.36 -15.98
CA ILE A 254 3.92 -0.92 -16.09
C ILE A 254 5.40 -0.75 -15.76
N ILE A 255 6.07 0.21 -16.38
CA ILE A 255 7.51 0.45 -16.16
C ILE A 255 7.78 0.89 -14.71
N PRO A 256 7.11 1.91 -14.14
CA PRO A 256 7.30 2.28 -12.73
C PRO A 256 7.07 1.12 -11.75
N ILE A 257 6.03 0.32 -11.95
CA ILE A 257 5.74 -0.84 -11.09
C ILE A 257 6.86 -1.89 -11.23
N SER A 258 7.32 -2.16 -12.45
CA SER A 258 8.40 -3.10 -12.71
C SER A 258 9.70 -2.70 -12.00
N THR A 259 10.07 -1.41 -12.02
CA THR A 259 11.26 -0.92 -11.32
C THR A 259 11.17 -1.12 -9.81
N VAL A 260 9.99 -0.90 -9.20
CA VAL A 260 9.77 -1.15 -7.77
C VAL A 260 9.87 -2.64 -7.43
N LEU A 261 9.30 -3.51 -8.27
CA LEU A 261 9.36 -4.96 -8.07
C LEU A 261 10.80 -5.48 -8.21
N LEU A 262 11.55 -5.02 -9.21
CA LEU A 262 12.96 -5.35 -9.37
C LEU A 262 13.77 -4.95 -8.15
N LYS A 263 13.64 -3.70 -7.68
CA LYS A 263 14.33 -3.22 -6.47
C LYS A 263 13.98 -4.02 -5.22
N ARG A 264 12.70 -4.45 -5.10
CA ARG A 264 12.18 -5.18 -3.91
C ARG A 264 12.64 -6.63 -3.89
N HIS A 265 12.56 -7.32 -5.04
CA HIS A 265 12.73 -8.77 -5.13
C HIS A 265 14.12 -9.20 -5.58
N CYS A 266 14.98 -8.27 -6.03
CA CYS A 266 16.36 -8.60 -6.32
C CYS A 266 17.12 -8.84 -5.00
N GLU A 267 17.57 -10.07 -4.78
CA GLU A 267 18.33 -10.47 -3.60
C GLU A 267 19.71 -9.80 -3.61
N ASN A 268 20.35 -9.75 -4.77
CA ASN A 268 21.66 -9.10 -4.94
C ASN A 268 21.47 -7.65 -5.38
N LYS A 269 21.46 -6.72 -4.43
CA LYS A 269 21.35 -5.28 -4.70
C LYS A 269 22.54 -4.71 -5.49
N ASP A 270 23.63 -5.43 -5.61
CA ASP A 270 24.79 -5.04 -6.38
C ASP A 270 24.62 -5.30 -7.89
N GLN A 271 23.53 -6.00 -8.27
CA GLN A 271 23.23 -6.34 -9.66
C GLN A 271 21.71 -6.38 -9.89
N ILE A 272 21.03 -5.24 -9.78
CA ILE A 272 19.63 -5.16 -10.19
C ILE A 272 19.58 -5.33 -11.71
N PRO A 273 18.75 -6.28 -12.25
CA PRO A 273 18.68 -6.52 -13.67
C PRO A 273 18.10 -5.31 -14.41
N TRP A 274 18.65 -5.05 -15.59
CA TRP A 274 18.08 -4.13 -16.57
C TRP A 274 17.14 -4.90 -17.49
N LEU A 275 15.96 -4.36 -17.72
CA LEU A 275 15.03 -4.96 -18.69
C LEU A 275 15.53 -4.67 -20.12
N SER A 276 15.52 -5.71 -20.99
CA SER A 276 15.90 -5.51 -22.39
C SER A 276 14.88 -4.65 -23.13
N SER A 277 15.32 -3.97 -24.19
CA SER A 277 14.44 -3.15 -25.03
C SER A 277 13.26 -3.95 -25.60
N GLU A 278 13.45 -5.26 -25.86
CA GLU A 278 12.40 -6.18 -26.32
C GLU A 278 11.34 -6.45 -25.22
N ALA A 279 11.76 -6.46 -23.96
CA ALA A 279 10.83 -6.66 -22.82
C ALA A 279 10.08 -5.37 -22.45
N LEU A 280 10.54 -4.22 -22.92
CA LEU A 280 9.95 -2.90 -22.68
C LEU A 280 8.94 -2.49 -23.75
N GLN A 281 8.90 -3.18 -24.91
CA GLN A 281 7.93 -3.01 -25.99
C GLN A 281 6.65 -3.81 -25.75
#